data_2c3df0f497012ea438ff72965a3e2231
#
_entry.id   2c3df0f497012ea438ff72965a3e2231
#
_cell.length_a   1.000
_cell.length_b   1.000
_cell.length_c   1.000
_cell.angle_alpha   90.00
_cell.angle_beta   90.00
_cell.angle_gamma   90.00
#
_symmetry.space_group_name_H-M   'P 1'
#
loop_
_entity.id
_entity.type
_entity.pdbx_description
1 polymer ?
#
loop_
_entity_poly.entity_id
_entity_poly.type
_entity_poly.pdbx_seq_one_letter_code
_entity_poly.pdbx_strand_id
1 'polypeptide(L)'
;MFAREFSELASINPCLLLPVFVDGETHLWGSNLIIEYLLKTYPDIAPGSPKPPLAAAMTRPDHHFDDARILATLETMTDSIMNLRQMKMSGVEADQVAYLRRQRDRIDLCLDWLDGNATTDGFAPGEFSIMDLNLICALGNVDNHKTFEWRGRLALEAIVARYAERPSVKSTSRE
;
A
#
# COMPACT_ATOMS: atom_id res chain seq x y z
N MET A 1 7.70 -3.86 29.57
CA MET A 1 8.56 -4.11 28.39
C MET A 1 8.18 -3.21 27.22
N PHE A 2 6.90 -3.08 26.88
CA PHE A 2 6.41 -2.23 25.78
C PHE A 2 6.79 -0.74 25.83
N ALA A 3 6.83 -0.11 27.00
CA ALA A 3 7.04 1.33 27.14
C ALA A 3 8.45 1.84 26.75
N ARG A 4 9.47 1.00 26.75
CA ARG A 4 10.84 1.37 26.36
C ARG A 4 11.10 1.25 24.86
N GLU A 5 10.54 0.25 24.21
CA GLU A 5 10.71 0.01 22.78
C GLU A 5 10.01 1.07 21.92
N PHE A 6 8.95 1.71 22.45
CA PHE A 6 8.18 2.75 21.76
C PHE A 6 8.55 4.18 22.18
N SER A 7 9.48 4.38 23.13
CA SER A 7 9.79 5.73 23.65
C SER A 7 10.38 6.63 22.56
N GLU A 8 11.23 6.11 21.71
CA GLU A 8 11.83 6.83 20.59
C GLU A 8 10.80 7.14 19.53
N LEU A 9 10.00 6.15 19.12
CA LEU A 9 8.91 6.35 18.18
C LEU A 9 7.88 7.36 18.70
N ALA A 10 7.51 7.28 19.98
CA ALA A 10 6.57 8.18 20.63
C ALA A 10 7.03 9.63 20.65
N SER A 11 8.34 9.88 20.69
CA SER A 11 8.90 11.22 20.64
C SER A 11 8.79 11.88 19.26
N ILE A 12 8.63 11.09 18.21
CA ILE A 12 8.59 11.55 16.81
C ILE A 12 7.17 11.47 16.26
N ASN A 13 6.44 10.41 16.61
CA ASN A 13 5.10 10.11 16.07
C ASN A 13 4.12 9.72 17.18
N PRO A 14 3.14 10.56 17.50
CA PRO A 14 2.17 10.27 18.57
C PRO A 14 1.22 9.13 18.23
N CYS A 15 1.11 8.74 16.95
CA CYS A 15 0.26 7.63 16.51
C CYS A 15 0.88 6.25 16.79
N LEU A 16 2.18 6.17 17.11
CA LEU A 16 2.93 4.93 17.33
C LEU A 16 2.85 3.97 16.11
N LEU A 17 2.72 4.51 14.91
CA LEU A 17 2.61 3.76 13.65
C LEU A 17 3.83 3.97 12.77
N LEU A 18 4.15 2.97 11.97
CA LEU A 18 5.14 3.03 10.90
C LEU A 18 4.41 3.09 9.54
N PRO A 19 5.02 3.72 8.53
CA PRO A 19 6.34 4.33 8.51
C PRO A 19 6.38 5.73 9.15
N VAL A 20 7.60 6.12 9.58
CA VAL A 20 7.96 7.50 9.92
C VAL A 20 9.07 7.94 8.97
N PHE A 21 8.99 9.15 8.48
CA PHE A 21 9.98 9.77 7.60
C PHE A 21 10.48 11.07 8.22
N VAL A 22 11.79 11.26 8.20
CA VAL A 22 12.46 12.46 8.75
C VAL A 22 13.33 13.08 7.67
N ASP A 23 13.13 14.37 7.42
CA ASP A 23 13.92 15.15 6.48
C ASP A 23 14.20 16.52 7.08
N GLY A 24 15.40 16.68 7.64
CA GLY A 24 15.77 17.85 8.46
C GLY A 24 14.85 17.98 9.66
N GLU A 25 14.12 19.10 9.76
CA GLU A 25 13.15 19.35 10.82
C GLU A 25 11.74 18.82 10.49
N THR A 26 11.52 18.31 9.28
CA THR A 26 10.23 17.77 8.85
C THR A 26 10.08 16.34 9.32
N HIS A 27 9.07 16.06 10.12
CA HIS A 27 8.71 14.72 10.56
C HIS A 27 7.33 14.38 10.02
N LEU A 28 7.22 13.26 9.29
CA LEU A 28 5.99 12.79 8.65
C LEU A 28 5.70 11.35 9.02
N TRP A 29 4.42 11.02 9.14
CA TRP A 29 3.93 9.66 9.31
C TRP A 29 2.66 9.44 8.48
N GLY A 30 2.42 8.17 8.12
CA GLY A 30 1.40 7.80 7.16
C GLY A 30 1.96 7.74 5.73
N SER A 31 1.84 6.55 5.11
CA SER A 31 2.49 6.24 3.84
C SER A 31 2.10 7.22 2.73
N ASN A 32 0.81 7.55 2.59
CA ASN A 32 0.35 8.45 1.53
C ASN A 32 0.89 9.86 1.69
N LEU A 33 0.95 10.40 2.93
CA LEU A 33 1.52 11.71 3.19
C LEU A 33 3.02 11.75 2.87
N ILE A 34 3.75 10.71 3.25
CA ILE A 34 5.19 10.58 2.94
C ILE A 34 5.41 10.52 1.43
N ILE A 35 4.62 9.72 0.71
CA ILE A 35 4.72 9.61 -0.75
C ILE A 35 4.41 10.98 -1.40
N GLU A 36 3.37 11.65 -0.98
CA GLU A 36 3.02 12.99 -1.49
C GLU A 36 4.15 13.99 -1.27
N TYR A 37 4.74 14.00 -0.07
CA TYR A 37 5.90 14.83 0.23
C TYR A 37 7.09 14.52 -0.68
N LEU A 38 7.42 13.24 -0.86
CA LEU A 38 8.52 12.82 -1.71
C LEU A 38 8.31 13.24 -3.17
N LEU A 39 7.11 13.05 -3.71
CA LEU A 39 6.79 13.45 -5.08
C LEU A 39 6.88 14.96 -5.30
N LYS A 40 6.49 15.76 -4.31
CA LYS A 40 6.55 17.22 -4.38
C LYS A 40 7.95 17.78 -4.16
N THR A 41 8.69 17.21 -3.21
CA THR A 41 10.00 17.76 -2.79
C THR A 41 11.12 17.25 -3.67
N TYR A 42 11.00 16.03 -4.19
CA TYR A 42 12.04 15.33 -4.93
C TYR A 42 11.52 14.78 -6.28
N PRO A 43 11.03 15.65 -7.19
CA PRO A 43 10.39 15.22 -8.44
C PRO A 43 11.33 14.42 -9.36
N ASP A 44 12.66 14.62 -9.25
CA ASP A 44 13.68 14.03 -10.10
C ASP A 44 14.36 12.77 -9.52
N ILE A 45 13.78 12.16 -8.47
CA ILE A 45 14.38 11.01 -7.77
C ILE A 45 14.62 9.79 -8.68
N ALA A 46 14.01 9.71 -9.85
CA ALA A 46 14.16 8.57 -10.73
C ALA A 46 14.70 8.91 -12.13
N PRO A 47 15.86 9.60 -12.29
CA PRO A 47 16.50 9.72 -13.58
C PRO A 47 16.84 8.32 -14.10
N GLY A 48 16.34 7.97 -15.29
CA GLY A 48 16.59 6.66 -15.91
C GLY A 48 15.63 5.54 -15.49
N SER A 49 14.55 5.83 -14.79
CA SER A 49 13.48 4.85 -14.53
C SER A 49 12.95 4.24 -15.83
N PRO A 50 12.75 2.89 -15.87
CA PRO A 50 12.15 2.26 -17.04
C PRO A 50 10.74 2.81 -17.29
N LYS A 51 10.37 2.90 -18.55
CA LYS A 51 8.99 3.28 -18.92
C LYS A 51 8.00 2.16 -18.55
N PRO A 52 6.79 2.49 -18.18
CA PRO A 52 6.29 3.83 -17.91
C PRO A 52 6.95 4.47 -16.67
N PRO A 53 7.15 5.80 -16.66
CA PRO A 53 7.68 6.50 -15.49
C PRO A 53 6.67 6.39 -14.31
N LEU A 54 7.18 6.53 -13.09
CA LEU A 54 6.30 6.70 -11.94
C LEU A 54 5.54 8.02 -12.09
N ALA A 55 4.24 8.01 -11.82
CA ALA A 55 3.41 9.21 -11.81
C ALA A 55 3.98 10.27 -10.86
N ALA A 56 3.99 11.52 -11.30
CA ALA A 56 4.55 12.64 -10.53
C ALA A 56 3.60 13.17 -9.43
N ALA A 57 2.40 12.63 -9.33
CA ALA A 57 1.40 13.04 -8.35
C ALA A 57 0.63 11.83 -7.82
N MET A 58 0.02 12.00 -6.64
CA MET A 58 -0.81 10.97 -6.02
C MET A 58 -2.05 10.62 -6.87
N THR A 59 -2.61 11.62 -7.52
CA THR A 59 -3.81 11.51 -8.35
C THR A 59 -3.63 12.29 -9.63
N ARG A 60 -4.27 11.84 -10.71
CA ARG A 60 -4.34 12.59 -11.98
C ARG A 60 -5.30 13.78 -11.83
N PRO A 61 -4.95 14.98 -12.34
CA PRO A 61 -5.79 16.19 -12.16
C PRO A 61 -7.25 15.99 -12.59
N ASP A 62 -7.46 15.39 -13.76
CA ASP A 62 -8.80 15.20 -14.35
C ASP A 62 -9.56 13.98 -13.78
N HIS A 63 -8.90 13.16 -12.95
CA HIS A 63 -9.45 11.95 -12.33
C HIS A 63 -9.29 11.94 -10.82
N HIS A 64 -9.14 13.12 -10.20
CA HIS A 64 -8.77 13.25 -8.80
C HIS A 64 -9.61 12.40 -7.84
N PHE A 65 -10.92 12.47 -7.94
CA PHE A 65 -11.80 11.73 -7.02
C PHE A 65 -11.86 10.23 -7.31
N ASP A 66 -11.70 9.82 -8.57
CA ASP A 66 -11.63 8.40 -8.93
C ASP A 66 -10.34 7.78 -8.40
N ASP A 67 -9.21 8.44 -8.62
CA ASP A 67 -7.91 8.00 -8.12
C ASP A 67 -7.85 8.02 -6.58
N ALA A 68 -8.37 9.08 -5.95
CA ALA A 68 -8.45 9.19 -4.49
C ALA A 68 -9.31 8.09 -3.88
N ARG A 69 -10.41 7.69 -4.55
CA ARG A 69 -11.26 6.57 -4.11
C ARG A 69 -10.53 5.23 -4.20
N ILE A 70 -9.72 5.01 -5.24
CA ILE A 70 -8.86 3.81 -5.35
C ILE A 70 -7.84 3.79 -4.20
N LEU A 71 -7.14 4.91 -3.96
CA LEU A 71 -6.17 5.03 -2.86
C LEU A 71 -6.81 4.77 -1.50
N ALA A 72 -7.99 5.34 -1.22
CA ALA A 72 -8.72 5.12 0.03
C ALA A 72 -9.17 3.66 0.20
N THR A 73 -9.51 2.97 -0.90
CA THR A 73 -9.86 1.55 -0.88
C THR A 73 -8.63 0.69 -0.58
N LEU A 74 -7.49 0.99 -1.20
CA LEU A 74 -6.21 0.32 -0.94
C LEU A 74 -5.75 0.51 0.51
N GLU A 75 -5.87 1.71 1.05
CA GLU A 75 -5.54 2.02 2.45
C GLU A 75 -6.44 1.22 3.41
N THR A 76 -7.75 1.27 3.22
CA THR A 76 -8.74 0.52 4.01
C THR A 76 -8.49 -1.00 3.96
N MET A 77 -8.14 -1.53 2.79
CA MET A 77 -7.77 -2.93 2.61
C MET A 77 -6.50 -3.27 3.39
N THR A 78 -5.47 -2.44 3.26
CA THR A 78 -4.19 -2.64 3.94
C THR A 78 -4.35 -2.61 5.45
N ASP A 79 -5.12 -1.68 5.99
CA ASP A 79 -5.44 -1.61 7.43
C ASP A 79 -6.15 -2.88 7.91
N SER A 80 -7.08 -3.40 7.10
CA SER A 80 -7.77 -4.65 7.42
C SER A 80 -6.83 -5.85 7.45
N ILE A 81 -5.89 -5.94 6.50
CA ILE A 81 -4.84 -6.97 6.46
C ILE A 81 -3.94 -6.87 7.69
N MET A 82 -3.51 -5.67 8.06
CA MET A 82 -2.66 -5.44 9.22
C MET A 82 -3.38 -5.79 10.53
N ASN A 83 -4.67 -5.45 10.66
CA ASN A 83 -5.48 -5.84 11.82
C ASN A 83 -5.56 -7.36 11.98
N LEU A 84 -5.86 -8.09 10.90
CA LEU A 84 -5.89 -9.56 10.94
C LEU A 84 -4.54 -10.14 11.33
N ARG A 85 -3.46 -9.62 10.75
CA ARG A 85 -2.10 -10.09 11.05
C ARG A 85 -1.72 -9.85 12.52
N GLN A 86 -1.93 -8.65 13.05
CA GLN A 86 -1.59 -8.31 14.43
C GLN A 86 -2.37 -9.15 15.43
N MET A 87 -3.66 -9.37 15.17
CA MET A 87 -4.50 -10.21 16.05
C MET A 87 -4.07 -11.68 15.99
N LYS A 88 -3.74 -12.20 14.81
CA LYS A 88 -3.18 -13.55 14.66
C LYS A 88 -1.86 -13.72 15.41
N MET A 89 -0.96 -12.73 15.33
CA MET A 89 0.30 -12.72 16.10
C MET A 89 0.05 -12.68 17.63
N SER A 90 -1.09 -12.15 18.05
CA SER A 90 -1.54 -12.13 19.46
C SER A 90 -2.34 -13.38 19.85
N GLY A 91 -2.41 -14.40 18.99
CA GLY A 91 -3.10 -15.66 19.24
C GLY A 91 -4.63 -15.59 19.08
N VAL A 92 -5.15 -14.57 18.40
CA VAL A 92 -6.59 -14.41 18.15
C VAL A 92 -6.88 -14.68 16.68
N GLU A 93 -7.67 -15.74 16.42
CA GLU A 93 -8.08 -16.10 15.06
C GLU A 93 -9.30 -15.28 14.60
N ALA A 94 -9.38 -15.03 13.30
CA ALA A 94 -10.41 -14.18 12.71
C ALA A 94 -11.84 -14.67 13.01
N ASP A 95 -12.05 -15.97 13.04
CA ASP A 95 -13.39 -16.57 13.26
C ASP A 95 -13.90 -16.45 14.69
N GLN A 96 -13.03 -16.13 15.66
CA GLN A 96 -13.38 -15.97 17.07
C GLN A 96 -14.06 -14.63 17.36
N VAL A 97 -13.84 -13.60 16.52
CA VAL A 97 -14.27 -12.22 16.78
C VAL A 97 -15.03 -11.65 15.60
N ALA A 98 -16.26 -11.16 15.82
CA ALA A 98 -17.10 -10.58 14.77
C ALA A 98 -16.42 -9.41 14.02
N TYR A 99 -15.64 -8.60 14.73
CA TYR A 99 -14.85 -7.52 14.15
C TYR A 99 -13.84 -8.04 13.13
N LEU A 100 -13.11 -9.13 13.45
CA LEU A 100 -12.09 -9.69 12.56
C LEU A 100 -12.70 -10.41 11.35
N ARG A 101 -13.86 -11.05 11.51
CA ARG A 101 -14.63 -11.57 10.36
C ARG A 101 -14.97 -10.46 9.38
N ARG A 102 -15.44 -9.30 9.88
CA ARG A 102 -15.72 -8.12 9.02
C ARG A 102 -14.46 -7.56 8.36
N GLN A 103 -13.29 -7.64 9.01
CA GLN A 103 -12.03 -7.24 8.35
C GLN A 103 -11.73 -8.16 7.16
N ARG A 104 -11.89 -9.47 7.33
CA ARG A 104 -11.69 -10.45 6.25
C ARG A 104 -12.66 -10.21 5.08
N ASP A 105 -13.95 -10.10 5.38
CA ASP A 105 -14.96 -9.85 4.36
C ASP A 105 -14.71 -8.51 3.61
N ARG A 106 -14.22 -7.50 4.31
CA ARG A 106 -13.85 -6.20 3.74
C ARG A 106 -12.69 -6.34 2.76
N ILE A 107 -11.67 -7.16 3.07
CA ILE A 107 -10.54 -7.38 2.16
C ILE A 107 -11.05 -7.97 0.85
N ASP A 108 -11.92 -8.98 0.88
CA ASP A 108 -12.50 -9.58 -0.32
C ASP A 108 -13.27 -8.55 -1.14
N LEU A 109 -14.15 -7.78 -0.51
CA LEU A 109 -14.93 -6.73 -1.17
C LEU A 109 -14.04 -5.63 -1.79
N CYS A 110 -12.98 -5.23 -1.09
CA CYS A 110 -12.01 -4.27 -1.61
C CYS A 110 -11.27 -4.83 -2.83
N LEU A 111 -10.80 -6.07 -2.76
CA LEU A 111 -10.08 -6.72 -3.85
C LEU A 111 -10.97 -6.89 -5.08
N ASP A 112 -12.21 -7.33 -4.91
CA ASP A 112 -13.18 -7.48 -6.01
C ASP A 112 -13.50 -6.14 -6.66
N TRP A 113 -13.69 -5.10 -5.84
CA TRP A 113 -13.94 -3.76 -6.33
C TRP A 113 -12.71 -3.18 -7.07
N LEU A 114 -11.50 -3.38 -6.54
CA LEU A 114 -10.26 -2.94 -7.18
C LEU A 114 -10.04 -3.66 -8.50
N ASP A 115 -10.28 -4.98 -8.58
CA ASP A 115 -10.17 -5.75 -9.82
C ASP A 115 -11.15 -5.23 -10.89
N GLY A 116 -12.38 -4.91 -10.50
CA GLY A 116 -13.39 -4.34 -11.39
C GLY A 116 -13.12 -2.89 -11.85
N ASN A 117 -12.23 -2.17 -11.16
CA ASN A 117 -11.84 -0.78 -11.50
C ASN A 117 -10.42 -0.67 -12.08
N ALA A 118 -9.70 -1.77 -12.16
CA ALA A 118 -8.40 -1.87 -12.80
C ALA A 118 -8.52 -2.36 -14.25
N THR A 119 -7.50 -2.10 -15.03
CA THR A 119 -7.27 -2.75 -16.32
C THR A 119 -6.01 -3.61 -16.21
N THR A 120 -5.76 -4.47 -17.20
CA THR A 120 -4.49 -5.21 -17.30
C THR A 120 -3.27 -4.29 -17.49
N ASP A 121 -3.50 -3.00 -17.76
CA ASP A 121 -2.46 -1.97 -17.92
C ASP A 121 -2.27 -1.10 -16.65
N GLY A 122 -3.07 -1.34 -15.62
CA GLY A 122 -3.04 -0.61 -14.35
C GLY A 122 -4.30 0.20 -14.08
N PHE A 123 -4.26 0.98 -13.00
CA PHE A 123 -5.32 1.94 -12.65
C PHE A 123 -5.24 3.24 -13.49
N ALA A 124 -4.05 3.56 -13.99
CA ALA A 124 -3.80 4.70 -14.87
C ALA A 124 -3.07 4.20 -16.13
N PRO A 125 -3.80 3.78 -17.19
CA PRO A 125 -3.16 3.24 -18.38
C PRO A 125 -2.10 4.16 -18.97
N GLY A 126 -0.93 3.58 -19.29
CA GLY A 126 0.22 4.32 -19.80
C GLY A 126 1.18 4.89 -18.74
N GLU A 127 0.82 4.83 -17.45
CA GLU A 127 1.64 5.27 -16.32
C GLU A 127 1.86 4.13 -15.33
N PHE A 128 2.94 4.20 -14.55
CA PHE A 128 3.06 3.46 -13.30
C PHE A 128 2.56 4.36 -12.18
N SER A 129 1.31 4.20 -11.83
CA SER A 129 0.64 5.09 -10.89
C SER A 129 1.01 4.77 -9.42
N ILE A 130 0.75 5.74 -8.54
CA ILE A 130 0.86 5.51 -7.09
C ILE A 130 -0.15 4.47 -6.62
N MET A 131 -1.29 4.34 -7.30
CA MET A 131 -2.29 3.30 -7.03
C MET A 131 -1.72 1.90 -7.32
N ASP A 132 -1.02 1.73 -8.47
CA ASP A 132 -0.36 0.46 -8.81
C ASP A 132 0.74 0.13 -7.81
N LEU A 133 1.55 1.12 -7.42
CA LEU A 133 2.60 0.95 -6.41
C LEU A 133 2.01 0.51 -5.06
N ASN A 134 0.95 1.17 -4.58
CA ASN A 134 0.28 0.80 -3.33
C ASN A 134 -0.28 -0.64 -3.39
N LEU A 135 -0.92 -1.01 -4.50
CA LEU A 135 -1.41 -2.37 -4.71
C LEU A 135 -0.28 -3.40 -4.61
N ILE A 136 0.81 -3.19 -5.35
CA ILE A 136 1.96 -4.11 -5.37
C ILE A 136 2.56 -4.25 -3.98
N CYS A 137 2.73 -3.16 -3.24
CA CYS A 137 3.24 -3.19 -1.87
C CYS A 137 2.29 -3.94 -0.92
N ALA A 138 0.99 -3.70 -1.02
CA ALA A 138 -0.01 -4.37 -0.19
C ALA A 138 -0.05 -5.88 -0.46
N LEU A 139 -0.14 -6.28 -1.74
CA LEU A 139 -0.20 -7.69 -2.12
C LEU A 139 1.12 -8.42 -1.89
N GLY A 140 2.27 -7.76 -2.08
CA GLY A 140 3.58 -8.30 -1.70
C GLY A 140 3.68 -8.57 -0.19
N ASN A 141 3.10 -7.71 0.65
CA ASN A 141 3.02 -7.96 2.09
C ASN A 141 2.13 -9.18 2.40
N VAL A 142 0.99 -9.32 1.70
CA VAL A 142 0.09 -10.48 1.83
C VAL A 142 0.83 -11.77 1.50
N ASP A 143 1.53 -11.82 0.37
CA ASP A 143 2.27 -12.99 -0.10
C ASP A 143 3.39 -13.38 0.87
N ASN A 144 4.18 -12.41 1.33
CA ASN A 144 5.28 -12.64 2.26
C ASN A 144 4.83 -13.21 3.61
N HIS A 145 3.65 -12.80 4.08
CA HIS A 145 3.14 -13.22 5.40
C HIS A 145 2.03 -14.26 5.32
N LYS A 146 1.60 -14.64 4.10
CA LYS A 146 0.52 -15.62 3.86
C LYS A 146 -0.73 -15.30 4.68
N THR A 147 -1.11 -14.01 4.67
CA THR A 147 -2.18 -13.50 5.53
C THR A 147 -3.56 -13.68 4.91
N PHE A 148 -3.64 -13.70 3.58
CA PHE A 148 -4.89 -13.74 2.83
C PHE A 148 -4.67 -14.31 1.42
N GLU A 149 -5.69 -14.97 0.84
CA GLU A 149 -5.66 -15.42 -0.57
C GLU A 149 -6.28 -14.36 -1.47
N TRP A 150 -5.53 -13.82 -2.42
CA TRP A 150 -5.98 -12.76 -3.30
C TRP A 150 -6.00 -13.14 -4.79
N ARG A 151 -5.46 -14.32 -5.12
CA ARG A 151 -5.38 -14.80 -6.51
C ARG A 151 -6.78 -15.04 -7.10
N GLY A 152 -6.85 -15.08 -8.44
CA GLY A 152 -8.11 -15.21 -9.18
C GLY A 152 -8.71 -13.86 -9.61
N ARG A 153 -8.05 -12.75 -9.26
CA ARG A 153 -8.42 -11.38 -9.66
C ARG A 153 -7.51 -10.95 -10.81
N LEU A 154 -8.00 -11.12 -12.04
CA LEU A 154 -7.19 -11.13 -13.24
C LEU A 154 -6.50 -9.79 -13.55
N ALA A 155 -7.18 -8.67 -13.31
CA ALA A 155 -6.58 -7.35 -13.52
C ALA A 155 -5.49 -7.06 -12.50
N LEU A 156 -5.70 -7.41 -11.21
CA LEU A 156 -4.70 -7.22 -10.16
C LEU A 156 -3.48 -8.13 -10.39
N GLU A 157 -3.67 -9.37 -10.79
CA GLU A 157 -2.58 -10.28 -11.16
C GLU A 157 -1.76 -9.73 -12.32
N ALA A 158 -2.44 -9.19 -13.35
CA ALA A 158 -1.77 -8.58 -14.50
C ALA A 158 -0.91 -7.36 -14.10
N ILE A 159 -1.41 -6.50 -13.20
CA ILE A 159 -0.64 -5.36 -12.67
C ILE A 159 0.61 -5.85 -11.94
N VAL A 160 0.48 -6.80 -11.02
CA VAL A 160 1.62 -7.35 -10.27
C VAL A 160 2.64 -7.98 -11.22
N ALA A 161 2.20 -8.80 -12.18
CA ALA A 161 3.09 -9.43 -13.16
C ALA A 161 3.79 -8.41 -14.06
N ARG A 162 3.07 -7.38 -14.53
CA ARG A 162 3.60 -6.31 -15.40
C ARG A 162 4.77 -5.57 -14.77
N TYR A 163 4.70 -5.31 -13.49
CA TYR A 163 5.70 -4.49 -12.80
C TYR A 163 6.71 -5.30 -11.97
N ALA A 164 6.61 -6.63 -11.94
CA ALA A 164 7.51 -7.51 -11.18
C ALA A 164 8.99 -7.30 -11.51
N GLU A 165 9.31 -7.10 -12.78
CA GLU A 165 10.70 -6.88 -13.25
C GLU A 165 11.14 -5.40 -13.21
N ARG A 166 10.27 -4.50 -12.74
CA ARG A 166 10.67 -3.10 -12.57
C ARG A 166 11.77 -3.00 -11.52
N PRO A 167 12.92 -2.33 -11.80
CA PRO A 167 14.07 -2.30 -10.89
C PRO A 167 13.71 -1.86 -9.46
N SER A 168 12.84 -0.85 -9.31
CA SER A 168 12.39 -0.37 -8.00
C SER A 168 11.53 -1.39 -7.25
N VAL A 169 10.73 -2.18 -7.94
CA VAL A 169 9.91 -3.25 -7.34
C VAL A 169 10.82 -4.43 -6.97
N LYS A 170 11.66 -4.86 -7.92
CA LYS A 170 12.56 -6.01 -7.73
C LYS A 170 13.57 -5.80 -6.60
N SER A 171 14.14 -4.59 -6.48
CA SER A 171 15.13 -4.27 -5.44
C SER A 171 14.55 -4.13 -4.03
N THR A 172 13.24 -3.95 -3.92
CA THR A 172 12.53 -3.79 -2.63
C THR A 172 11.66 -5.00 -2.27
N SER A 173 11.48 -5.96 -3.19
CA SER A 173 10.81 -7.21 -2.86
C SER A 173 11.65 -8.01 -1.86
N ARG A 174 11.00 -8.55 -0.84
CA ARG A 174 11.62 -9.46 0.12
C ARG A 174 11.74 -10.84 -0.52
N GLU A 175 12.92 -11.43 -0.43
CA GLU A 175 13.17 -12.83 -0.77
C GLU A 175 12.44 -13.76 0.22
#